data_a7230f6c71c1646eacaae2440b0718d0
#
_entry.id   a7230f6c71c1646eacaae2440b0718d0
#
_cell.length_a   1.000
_cell.length_b   1.000
_cell.length_c   1.000
_cell.angle_alpha   90.00
_cell.angle_beta   90.00
_cell.angle_gamma   90.00
#
_symmetry.space_group_name_H-M   'P 1'
#
loop_
_entity.id
_entity.type
_entity.pdbx_description
1 polymer ?
#
loop_
_entity_poly.entity_id
_entity_poly.type
_entity_poly.pdbx_seq_one_letter_code
_entity_poly.pdbx_strand_id
1 'polypeptide(L)'
;RLPGSLVQPNDKNTAIKAALEAGAQGLIFPMIESREQLDQAISWATYPGHDDGRRDGEPLRENRGVGFCRANAFGRDFDAYMRDTAPRIFLVAQIEHIRAVEDLDAILSQPRLDAIMVGPYDLSGSMGLTGQFDHPDFKAVMARIHEACRRHHARMGLHVVQPDPGELRRQVAAGCRFIAYGIDSVFLWQAAARPAGV
;
A
#
# COMPACT_ATOMS: atom_id res chain seq x y z
N ARG A 1 -6.54 -3.90 1.68
CA ARG A 1 -6.02 -2.97 2.70
C ARG A 1 -6.09 -3.63 4.08
N LEU A 2 -5.00 -3.62 4.82
CA LEU A 2 -4.99 -4.04 6.22
C LEU A 2 -5.53 -2.89 7.09
N PRO A 3 -6.39 -3.17 8.08
CA PRO A 3 -6.87 -2.13 8.99
C PRO A 3 -5.69 -1.52 9.76
N GLY A 4 -5.47 -0.22 9.59
CA GLY A 4 -4.27 0.46 10.12
C GLY A 4 -4.41 1.06 11.52
N SER A 5 -5.63 1.34 11.96
CA SER A 5 -5.86 2.21 13.12
C SER A 5 -6.28 1.50 14.42
N LEU A 6 -6.54 0.20 14.38
CA LEU A 6 -7.02 -0.55 15.54
C LEU A 6 -6.01 -1.60 16.04
N VAL A 7 -4.78 -1.57 15.51
CA VAL A 7 -3.86 -2.69 15.69
C VAL A 7 -2.66 -2.19 16.50
N GLN A 8 -2.50 -2.70 17.71
CA GLN A 8 -1.29 -2.55 18.53
C GLN A 8 -0.06 -2.99 17.72
N PRO A 9 1.17 -2.51 17.99
CA PRO A 9 2.35 -2.90 17.21
C PRO A 9 2.51 -4.43 17.01
N ASN A 10 2.15 -5.24 17.99
CA ASN A 10 2.16 -6.70 17.91
C ASN A 10 1.06 -7.28 17.00
N ASP A 11 0.00 -6.52 16.73
CA ASP A 11 -1.12 -6.98 15.90
C ASP A 11 -0.88 -6.75 14.39
N LYS A 12 -0.02 -5.80 14.00
CA LYS A 12 0.32 -5.57 12.59
C LYS A 12 0.98 -6.80 11.97
N ASN A 13 1.93 -7.41 12.66
CA ASN A 13 2.53 -8.68 12.26
C ASN A 13 1.46 -9.77 12.09
N THR A 14 0.55 -9.90 13.06
CA THR A 14 -0.54 -10.88 13.02
C THR A 14 -1.48 -10.64 11.82
N ALA A 15 -1.85 -9.40 11.53
CA ALA A 15 -2.72 -9.06 10.40
C ALA A 15 -2.04 -9.34 9.05
N ILE A 16 -0.76 -9.00 8.90
CA ILE A 16 0.05 -9.29 7.71
C ILE A 16 0.12 -10.81 7.50
N LYS A 17 0.49 -11.54 8.56
CA LYS A 17 0.57 -13.00 8.53
C LYS A 17 -0.76 -13.63 8.15
N ALA A 18 -1.86 -13.24 8.80
CA ALA A 18 -3.19 -13.79 8.56
C ALA A 18 -3.65 -13.58 7.12
N ALA A 19 -3.44 -12.39 6.54
CA ALA A 19 -3.78 -12.11 5.15
C ALA A 19 -2.99 -13.01 4.18
N LEU A 20 -1.69 -13.14 4.38
CA LEU A 20 -0.82 -13.97 3.54
C LEU A 20 -1.12 -15.46 3.70
N GLU A 21 -1.41 -15.93 4.91
CA GLU A 21 -1.79 -17.33 5.18
C GLU A 21 -3.16 -17.67 4.59
N ALA A 22 -4.06 -16.71 4.49
CA ALA A 22 -5.34 -16.86 3.79
C ALA A 22 -5.20 -16.93 2.25
N GLY A 23 -4.01 -16.60 1.72
CA GLY A 23 -3.69 -16.70 0.28
C GLY A 23 -3.64 -15.36 -0.44
N ALA A 24 -3.53 -14.23 0.25
CA ALA A 24 -3.28 -12.94 -0.39
C ALA A 24 -1.95 -12.97 -1.15
N GLN A 25 -1.96 -12.47 -2.39
CA GLN A 25 -0.76 -12.38 -3.25
C GLN A 25 -0.19 -10.97 -3.30
N GLY A 26 -0.77 -10.05 -2.57
CA GLY A 26 -0.29 -8.68 -2.42
C GLY A 26 -0.84 -8.02 -1.18
N LEU A 27 -0.11 -7.04 -0.67
CA LEU A 27 -0.46 -6.27 0.53
C LEU A 27 -0.30 -4.77 0.25
N ILE A 28 -1.24 -3.99 0.77
CA ILE A 28 -1.10 -2.55 0.87
C ILE A 28 -0.92 -2.21 2.35
N PHE A 29 0.24 -1.66 2.70
CA PHE A 29 0.57 -1.23 4.06
C PHE A 29 0.06 0.19 4.28
N PRO A 30 -1.00 0.40 5.09
CA PRO A 30 -1.53 1.73 5.36
C PRO A 30 -0.62 2.50 6.31
N MET A 31 -0.71 3.83 6.27
CA MET A 31 -0.07 4.74 7.22
C MET A 31 1.44 4.52 7.35
N ILE A 32 2.11 4.25 6.25
CA ILE A 32 3.59 4.26 6.21
C ILE A 32 4.04 5.71 6.24
N GLU A 33 4.81 6.07 7.25
CA GLU A 33 5.31 7.42 7.48
C GLU A 33 6.82 7.54 7.36
N SER A 34 7.55 6.40 7.40
CA SER A 34 9.00 6.37 7.27
C SER A 34 9.51 5.09 6.61
N ARG A 35 10.76 5.12 6.20
CA ARG A 35 11.47 3.96 5.66
C ARG A 35 11.55 2.83 6.68
N GLU A 36 11.81 3.12 7.95
CA GLU A 36 11.92 2.12 9.01
C GLU A 36 10.61 1.37 9.23
N GLN A 37 9.48 2.09 9.20
CA GLN A 37 8.15 1.48 9.29
C GLN A 37 7.88 0.55 8.10
N LEU A 38 8.25 0.98 6.89
CA LEU A 38 8.11 0.17 5.69
C LEU A 38 8.98 -1.08 5.77
N ASP A 39 10.23 -0.94 6.16
CA ASP A 39 11.18 -2.05 6.31
C ASP A 39 10.66 -3.11 7.27
N GLN A 40 10.10 -2.68 8.40
CA GLN A 40 9.50 -3.60 9.36
C GLN A 40 8.25 -4.29 8.80
N ALA A 41 7.39 -3.58 8.07
CA ALA A 41 6.21 -4.16 7.46
C ALA A 41 6.57 -5.20 6.38
N ILE A 42 7.58 -4.91 5.56
CA ILE A 42 8.11 -5.84 4.56
C ILE A 42 8.72 -7.08 5.23
N SER A 43 9.49 -6.88 6.29
CA SER A 43 10.07 -8.00 7.04
C SER A 43 9.00 -8.95 7.59
N TRP A 44 7.91 -8.42 8.16
CA TRP A 44 6.78 -9.25 8.60
C TRP A 44 6.03 -9.97 7.47
N ALA A 45 6.15 -9.50 6.23
CA ALA A 45 5.58 -10.18 5.06
C ALA A 45 6.53 -11.24 4.48
N THR A 46 7.81 -11.21 4.84
CA THR A 46 8.89 -11.99 4.22
C THR A 46 9.33 -13.12 5.15
N TYR A 47 9.51 -14.31 4.61
CA TYR A 47 10.04 -15.44 5.37
C TYR A 47 11.54 -15.30 5.66
N PRO A 48 12.05 -15.90 6.77
CA PRO A 48 13.49 -15.97 7.03
C PRO A 48 14.25 -16.54 5.84
N GLY A 49 15.36 -15.91 5.47
CA GLY A 49 16.20 -16.34 4.34
C GLY A 49 15.73 -15.84 2.96
N HIS A 50 14.55 -15.21 2.88
CA HIS A 50 14.13 -14.51 1.67
C HIS A 50 14.58 -13.04 1.72
N ASP A 51 14.68 -12.44 0.52
CA ASP A 51 15.04 -11.02 0.40
C ASP A 51 13.92 -10.12 0.96
N ASP A 52 14.22 -9.40 2.03
CA ASP A 52 13.37 -8.38 2.65
C ASP A 52 13.84 -6.95 2.32
N GLY A 53 14.79 -6.81 1.40
CA GLY A 53 15.39 -5.54 1.01
C GLY A 53 16.36 -4.97 2.05
N ARG A 54 16.78 -5.78 3.03
CA ARG A 54 17.79 -5.40 4.02
C ARG A 54 19.18 -5.34 3.37
N ARG A 55 19.94 -4.32 3.72
CA ARG A 55 21.33 -4.16 3.26
C ARG A 55 22.30 -4.89 4.19
N ASP A 56 23.46 -5.20 3.68
CA ASP A 56 24.54 -5.78 4.48
C ASP A 56 24.89 -4.86 5.66
N GLY A 57 24.98 -5.46 6.86
CA GLY A 57 25.26 -4.74 8.10
C GLY A 57 24.04 -4.15 8.81
N GLU A 58 22.85 -4.13 8.20
CA GLU A 58 21.62 -3.76 8.92
C GLU A 58 21.19 -4.85 9.90
N PRO A 59 20.57 -4.49 11.05
CA PRO A 59 20.13 -5.46 12.04
C PRO A 59 19.06 -6.40 11.47
N LEU A 60 19.05 -7.63 11.97
CA LEU A 60 17.98 -8.58 11.67
C LEU A 60 16.65 -8.06 12.21
N ARG A 61 15.61 -8.17 11.39
CA ARG A 61 14.23 -7.82 11.74
C ARG A 61 13.42 -9.08 12.02
N GLU A 62 12.33 -8.90 12.73
CA GLU A 62 11.36 -9.99 12.92
C GLU A 62 10.68 -10.33 11.61
N ASN A 63 10.84 -11.56 11.13
CA ASN A 63 10.28 -12.05 9.89
C ASN A 63 8.94 -12.79 10.10
N ARG A 64 8.28 -13.09 8.99
CA ARG A 64 7.08 -13.92 8.95
C ARG A 64 7.36 -15.31 9.50
N GLY A 65 6.56 -15.76 10.47
CA GLY A 65 6.65 -17.13 10.98
C GLY A 65 6.23 -18.17 9.94
N VAL A 66 7.01 -19.25 9.84
CA VAL A 66 6.76 -20.36 8.91
C VAL A 66 5.66 -21.26 9.47
N GLY A 67 4.74 -21.71 8.62
CA GLY A 67 3.67 -22.62 9.01
C GLY A 67 2.95 -23.25 7.82
N PHE A 68 2.19 -24.31 8.12
CA PHE A 68 1.28 -24.92 7.16
C PHE A 68 -0.05 -24.20 7.21
N CYS A 69 -0.43 -23.58 6.10
CA CYS A 69 -1.59 -22.71 6.02
C CYS A 69 -2.31 -22.88 4.68
N ARG A 70 -3.44 -22.21 4.51
CA ARG A 70 -4.23 -22.27 3.27
C ARG A 70 -3.40 -21.91 2.04
N ALA A 71 -2.53 -20.90 2.13
CA ALA A 71 -1.71 -20.41 1.01
C ALA A 71 -0.78 -21.48 0.43
N ASN A 72 -0.33 -22.45 1.24
CA ASN A 72 0.53 -23.56 0.82
C ASN A 72 -0.20 -24.93 0.85
N ALA A 73 -1.53 -24.90 0.72
CA ALA A 73 -2.40 -26.08 0.76
C ALA A 73 -2.15 -26.97 1.99
N PHE A 74 -2.00 -26.35 3.17
CA PHE A 74 -1.74 -27.01 4.45
C PHE A 74 -0.51 -27.91 4.43
N GLY A 75 0.55 -27.46 3.76
CA GLY A 75 1.84 -28.13 3.65
C GLY A 75 2.03 -28.97 2.41
N ARG A 76 0.96 -29.32 1.68
CA ARG A 76 1.07 -30.13 0.46
C ARG A 76 1.94 -29.46 -0.61
N ASP A 77 1.78 -28.14 -0.78
CA ASP A 77 2.48 -27.35 -1.80
C ASP A 77 3.53 -26.41 -1.18
N PHE A 78 4.06 -26.78 0.00
CA PHE A 78 4.93 -25.93 0.80
C PHE A 78 6.17 -25.46 0.05
N ASP A 79 6.94 -26.41 -0.53
CA ASP A 79 8.19 -26.10 -1.22
C ASP A 79 7.96 -25.23 -2.48
N ALA A 80 6.89 -25.49 -3.22
CA ALA A 80 6.50 -24.69 -4.37
C ALA A 80 6.09 -23.27 -3.95
N TYR A 81 5.31 -23.15 -2.88
CA TYR A 81 4.91 -21.85 -2.34
C TYR A 81 6.11 -21.03 -1.89
N MET A 82 7.04 -21.62 -1.14
CA MET A 82 8.25 -20.96 -0.66
C MET A 82 9.15 -20.48 -1.79
N ARG A 83 9.33 -21.32 -2.82
CA ARG A 83 10.20 -21.02 -3.95
C ARG A 83 9.58 -20.02 -4.95
N ASP A 84 8.29 -20.19 -5.27
CA ASP A 84 7.68 -19.55 -6.44
C ASP A 84 6.70 -18.43 -6.10
N THR A 85 5.99 -18.51 -4.95
CA THR A 85 4.92 -17.58 -4.59
C THR A 85 5.37 -16.56 -3.55
N ALA A 86 5.95 -17.01 -2.45
CA ALA A 86 6.31 -16.14 -1.33
C ALA A 86 7.28 -15.01 -1.73
N PRO A 87 8.29 -15.22 -2.60
CA PRO A 87 9.18 -14.14 -3.04
C PRO A 87 8.52 -13.12 -3.97
N ARG A 88 7.34 -13.45 -4.53
CA ARG A 88 6.63 -12.62 -5.53
C ARG A 88 5.40 -11.90 -4.97
N ILE A 89 5.19 -11.93 -3.66
CA ILE A 89 4.12 -11.17 -3.03
C ILE A 89 4.30 -9.70 -3.34
N PHE A 90 3.25 -9.07 -3.89
CA PHE A 90 3.27 -7.68 -4.31
C PHE A 90 3.08 -6.75 -3.10
N LEU A 91 4.05 -5.86 -2.87
CA LEU A 91 4.11 -5.03 -1.66
C LEU A 91 3.97 -3.55 -2.02
N VAL A 92 2.96 -2.90 -1.44
CA VAL A 92 2.60 -1.50 -1.71
C VAL A 92 2.63 -0.70 -0.40
N ALA A 93 3.32 0.42 -0.38
CA ALA A 93 3.22 1.40 0.70
C ALA A 93 2.12 2.41 0.40
N GLN A 94 1.20 2.63 1.34
CA GLN A 94 0.21 3.68 1.20
C GLN A 94 0.77 4.99 1.78
N ILE A 95 0.92 5.99 0.91
CA ILE A 95 1.41 7.33 1.22
C ILE A 95 0.19 8.21 1.51
N GLU A 96 -0.10 8.40 2.78
CA GLU A 96 -1.32 9.06 3.24
C GLU A 96 -1.10 9.95 4.47
N HIS A 97 0.17 10.26 4.77
CA HIS A 97 0.57 11.21 5.79
C HIS A 97 1.71 12.09 5.30
N ILE A 98 1.74 13.37 5.69
CA ILE A 98 2.76 14.32 5.21
C ILE A 98 4.19 13.87 5.58
N ARG A 99 4.40 13.21 6.71
CA ARG A 99 5.71 12.65 7.09
C ARG A 99 6.23 11.63 6.08
N ALA A 100 5.35 10.83 5.47
CA ALA A 100 5.75 9.93 4.39
C ALA A 100 6.30 10.69 3.17
N VAL A 101 5.76 11.88 2.89
CA VAL A 101 6.24 12.73 1.79
C VAL A 101 7.61 13.35 2.13
N GLU A 102 7.86 13.64 3.40
CA GLU A 102 9.15 14.12 3.88
C GLU A 102 10.25 13.06 3.74
N ASP A 103 9.92 11.78 4.00
CA ASP A 103 10.84 10.63 3.93
C ASP A 103 10.70 9.82 2.63
N LEU A 104 10.05 10.39 1.60
CA LEU A 104 9.64 9.66 0.41
C LEU A 104 10.81 9.06 -0.39
N ASP A 105 11.93 9.76 -0.49
CA ASP A 105 13.11 9.25 -1.19
C ASP A 105 13.69 8.01 -0.49
N ALA A 106 13.71 7.99 0.83
CA ALA A 106 14.12 6.81 1.60
C ALA A 106 13.12 5.66 1.42
N ILE A 107 11.81 5.93 1.52
CA ILE A 107 10.75 4.94 1.27
C ILE A 107 10.89 4.33 -0.12
N LEU A 108 11.02 5.14 -1.17
CA LEU A 108 11.12 4.69 -2.56
C LEU A 108 12.45 3.95 -2.87
N SER A 109 13.46 4.11 -2.03
CA SER A 109 14.73 3.37 -2.16
C SER A 109 14.67 1.93 -1.61
N GLN A 110 13.51 1.48 -1.06
CA GLN A 110 13.34 0.10 -0.57
C GLN A 110 13.27 -0.88 -1.74
N PRO A 111 14.23 -1.82 -1.88
CA PRO A 111 14.32 -2.69 -3.07
C PRO A 111 13.13 -3.64 -3.24
N ARG A 112 12.46 -4.00 -2.13
CA ARG A 112 11.31 -4.93 -2.14
C ARG A 112 9.96 -4.22 -2.30
N LEU A 113 9.95 -2.89 -2.34
CA LEU A 113 8.74 -2.13 -2.60
C LEU A 113 8.36 -2.19 -4.08
N ASP A 114 7.20 -2.73 -4.40
CA ASP A 114 6.73 -2.86 -5.78
C ASP A 114 6.03 -1.60 -6.29
N ALA A 115 5.31 -0.90 -5.42
CA ALA A 115 4.58 0.32 -5.76
C ALA A 115 4.26 1.16 -4.52
N ILE A 116 3.87 2.41 -4.74
CA ILE A 116 3.17 3.19 -3.73
C ILE A 116 1.71 3.44 -4.15
N MET A 117 0.84 3.67 -3.17
CA MET A 117 -0.53 4.13 -3.39
C MET A 117 -0.78 5.39 -2.58
N VAL A 118 -1.23 6.45 -3.21
CA VAL A 118 -1.62 7.68 -2.49
C VAL A 118 -3.04 7.55 -1.96
N GLY A 119 -3.23 7.86 -0.66
CA GLY A 119 -4.53 8.01 -0.01
C GLY A 119 -4.87 9.49 0.15
N PRO A 120 -5.57 10.13 -0.81
CA PRO A 120 -5.67 11.58 -0.86
C PRO A 120 -6.45 12.18 0.32
N TYR A 121 -7.45 11.48 0.86
CA TYR A 121 -8.23 11.97 2.00
C TYR A 121 -7.39 12.04 3.28
N ASP A 122 -6.70 10.94 3.62
CA ASP A 122 -5.85 10.89 4.81
C ASP A 122 -4.64 11.82 4.65
N LEU A 123 -4.03 11.87 3.44
CA LEU A 123 -2.92 12.77 3.15
C LEU A 123 -3.32 14.24 3.36
N SER A 124 -4.44 14.68 2.75
CA SER A 124 -4.94 16.04 2.95
C SER A 124 -5.34 16.30 4.40
N GLY A 125 -5.89 15.30 5.09
CA GLY A 125 -6.20 15.36 6.52
C GLY A 125 -4.98 15.62 7.38
N SER A 126 -3.86 14.93 7.10
CA SER A 126 -2.59 15.13 7.81
C SER A 126 -1.98 16.52 7.62
N MET A 127 -2.39 17.22 6.58
CA MET A 127 -1.99 18.61 6.27
C MET A 127 -2.97 19.66 6.86
N GLY A 128 -4.05 19.24 7.53
CA GLY A 128 -5.13 20.14 7.96
C GLY A 128 -6.05 20.62 6.82
N LEU A 129 -6.01 19.96 5.67
CA LEU A 129 -6.71 20.34 4.43
C LEU A 129 -7.70 19.25 3.98
N THR A 130 -8.34 18.54 4.91
CA THR A 130 -9.18 17.37 4.63
C THR A 130 -10.14 17.57 3.44
N GLY A 131 -9.94 16.80 2.38
CA GLY A 131 -10.77 16.83 1.17
C GLY A 131 -10.57 18.06 0.25
N GLN A 132 -9.67 18.98 0.58
CA GLN A 132 -9.41 20.20 -0.20
C GLN A 132 -8.35 19.93 -1.29
N PHE A 133 -8.65 19.03 -2.23
CA PHE A 133 -7.70 18.58 -3.25
C PHE A 133 -7.26 19.68 -4.24
N ASP A 134 -8.04 20.76 -4.33
CA ASP A 134 -7.70 21.93 -5.15
C ASP A 134 -6.80 22.94 -4.46
N HIS A 135 -6.55 22.78 -3.14
CA HIS A 135 -5.67 23.67 -2.40
C HIS A 135 -4.25 23.67 -2.99
N PRO A 136 -3.59 24.84 -3.14
CA PRO A 136 -2.24 24.93 -3.71
C PRO A 136 -1.22 24.04 -3.02
N ASP A 137 -1.24 23.98 -1.69
CA ASP A 137 -0.29 23.19 -0.90
C ASP A 137 -0.49 21.68 -1.14
N PHE A 138 -1.76 21.21 -1.24
CA PHE A 138 -2.01 19.82 -1.59
C PHE A 138 -1.51 19.48 -2.99
N LYS A 139 -1.75 20.36 -3.97
CA LYS A 139 -1.23 20.21 -5.34
C LYS A 139 0.29 20.18 -5.37
N ALA A 140 0.96 21.01 -4.57
CA ALA A 140 2.42 21.02 -4.45
C ALA A 140 2.95 19.68 -3.87
N VAL A 141 2.29 19.15 -2.83
CA VAL A 141 2.62 17.84 -2.27
C VAL A 141 2.44 16.72 -3.30
N MET A 142 1.33 16.71 -4.03
CA MET A 142 1.11 15.73 -5.10
C MET A 142 2.17 15.82 -6.21
N ALA A 143 2.55 17.03 -6.61
CA ALA A 143 3.62 17.23 -7.58
C ALA A 143 4.98 16.70 -7.08
N ARG A 144 5.29 16.89 -5.79
CA ARG A 144 6.49 16.31 -5.16
C ARG A 144 6.47 14.79 -5.18
N ILE A 145 5.32 14.15 -4.90
CA ILE A 145 5.19 12.69 -4.96
C ILE A 145 5.41 12.19 -6.39
N HIS A 146 4.78 12.81 -7.39
CA HIS A 146 4.97 12.46 -8.79
C HIS A 146 6.44 12.58 -9.23
N GLU A 147 7.11 13.66 -8.82
CA GLU A 147 8.52 13.88 -9.14
C GLU A 147 9.43 12.84 -8.51
N ALA A 148 9.23 12.50 -7.22
CA ALA A 148 9.99 11.47 -6.55
C ALA A 148 9.78 10.10 -7.21
N CYS A 149 8.55 9.74 -7.57
CA CYS A 149 8.28 8.49 -8.28
C CYS A 149 8.98 8.43 -9.64
N ARG A 150 9.05 9.54 -10.38
CA ARG A 150 9.81 9.58 -11.64
C ARG A 150 11.31 9.37 -11.43
N ARG A 151 11.90 10.04 -10.44
CA ARG A 151 13.34 9.92 -10.13
C ARG A 151 13.72 8.48 -9.72
N HIS A 152 12.87 7.84 -8.93
CA HIS A 152 13.09 6.46 -8.45
C HIS A 152 12.55 5.39 -9.40
N HIS A 153 11.97 5.76 -10.55
CA HIS A 153 11.27 4.83 -11.46
C HIS A 153 10.21 3.98 -10.76
N ALA A 154 9.60 4.53 -9.69
CA ALA A 154 8.63 3.84 -8.86
C ALA A 154 7.24 3.83 -9.50
N ARG A 155 6.52 2.72 -9.34
CA ARG A 155 5.12 2.62 -9.76
C ARG A 155 4.25 3.37 -8.78
N MET A 156 3.54 4.38 -9.28
CA MET A 156 2.60 5.15 -8.48
C MET A 156 1.17 4.70 -8.74
N GLY A 157 0.42 4.57 -7.67
CA GLY A 157 -1.02 4.35 -7.65
C GLY A 157 -1.76 5.42 -6.87
N LEU A 158 -3.08 5.44 -7.07
CA LEU A 158 -3.99 6.36 -6.39
C LEU A 158 -5.35 5.70 -6.18
N HIS A 159 -6.06 6.10 -5.13
CA HIS A 159 -7.45 5.73 -4.91
C HIS A 159 -8.39 6.83 -5.41
N VAL A 160 -9.11 6.56 -6.49
CA VAL A 160 -10.23 7.39 -6.98
C VAL A 160 -11.48 6.93 -6.22
N VAL A 161 -11.73 7.52 -5.04
CA VAL A 161 -12.80 7.08 -4.11
C VAL A 161 -14.20 7.24 -4.73
N GLN A 162 -14.47 8.41 -5.34
CA GLN A 162 -15.71 8.64 -6.08
C GLN A 162 -15.50 8.18 -7.52
N PRO A 163 -16.27 7.21 -8.02
CA PRO A 163 -16.13 6.72 -9.39
C PRO A 163 -16.41 7.82 -10.41
N ASP A 164 -15.36 8.40 -10.97
CA ASP A 164 -15.39 9.39 -12.04
C ASP A 164 -14.48 8.95 -13.19
N PRO A 165 -15.04 8.58 -14.37
CA PRO A 165 -14.24 8.21 -15.52
C PRO A 165 -13.31 9.33 -16.03
N GLY A 166 -13.66 10.59 -15.80
CA GLY A 166 -12.82 11.74 -16.14
C GLY A 166 -11.57 11.77 -15.26
N GLU A 167 -11.75 11.61 -13.95
CA GLU A 167 -10.63 11.53 -13.01
C GLU A 167 -9.74 10.32 -13.29
N LEU A 168 -10.33 9.15 -13.55
CA LEU A 168 -9.55 7.96 -13.92
C LEU A 168 -8.64 8.25 -15.14
N ARG A 169 -9.17 8.86 -16.19
CA ARG A 169 -8.36 9.21 -17.37
C ARG A 169 -7.26 10.20 -17.04
N ARG A 170 -7.53 11.21 -16.20
CA ARG A 170 -6.52 12.18 -15.75
C ARG A 170 -5.39 11.50 -15.02
N GLN A 171 -5.69 10.60 -14.09
CA GLN A 171 -4.69 9.88 -13.32
C GLN A 171 -3.85 8.91 -14.17
N VAL A 172 -4.47 8.21 -15.12
CA VAL A 172 -3.74 7.38 -16.09
C VAL A 172 -2.79 8.23 -16.94
N ALA A 173 -3.27 9.39 -17.43
CA ALA A 173 -2.45 10.34 -18.21
C ALA A 173 -1.29 10.94 -17.36
N ALA A 174 -1.51 11.16 -16.07
CA ALA A 174 -0.50 11.63 -15.13
C ALA A 174 0.57 10.55 -14.78
N GLY A 175 0.38 9.32 -15.25
CA GLY A 175 1.36 8.25 -15.07
C GLY A 175 1.02 7.23 -13.99
N CYS A 176 -0.12 7.32 -13.31
CA CYS A 176 -0.55 6.28 -12.38
C CYS A 176 -0.78 4.95 -13.12
N ARG A 177 -0.29 3.86 -12.52
CA ARG A 177 -0.36 2.50 -13.10
C ARG A 177 -1.06 1.50 -12.19
N PHE A 178 -1.37 1.89 -10.96
CA PHE A 178 -2.08 1.10 -9.98
C PHE A 178 -3.21 1.95 -9.38
N ILE A 179 -4.44 1.79 -9.86
CA ILE A 179 -5.57 2.65 -9.49
C ILE A 179 -6.67 1.82 -8.86
N ALA A 180 -6.98 2.11 -7.59
CA ALA A 180 -8.22 1.67 -6.96
C ALA A 180 -9.33 2.61 -7.43
N TYR A 181 -10.38 2.06 -8.06
CA TYR A 181 -11.47 2.84 -8.63
C TYR A 181 -12.78 2.54 -7.92
N GLY A 182 -13.25 3.51 -7.17
CA GLY A 182 -14.46 3.40 -6.36
C GLY A 182 -14.30 2.54 -5.09
N ILE A 183 -15.39 2.40 -4.39
CA ILE A 183 -15.58 1.50 -3.25
C ILE A 183 -16.94 0.83 -3.47
N ASP A 184 -17.09 -0.43 -3.07
CA ASP A 184 -18.35 -1.20 -3.19
C ASP A 184 -19.55 -0.46 -2.59
N SER A 185 -19.39 0.12 -1.40
CA SER A 185 -20.41 0.92 -0.74
C SER A 185 -20.78 2.19 -1.52
N VAL A 186 -19.82 2.84 -2.19
CA VAL A 186 -20.08 4.03 -3.02
C VAL A 186 -20.86 3.64 -4.27
N PHE A 187 -20.45 2.56 -4.95
CA PHE A 187 -21.21 2.04 -6.11
C PHE A 187 -22.64 1.65 -5.72
N LEU A 188 -22.80 0.96 -4.59
CA LEU A 188 -24.11 0.55 -4.09
C LEU A 188 -24.99 1.77 -3.76
N TRP A 189 -24.43 2.74 -3.04
CA TRP A 189 -25.15 3.98 -2.68
C TRP A 189 -25.57 4.76 -3.93
N GLN A 190 -24.69 4.91 -4.91
CA GLN A 190 -25.01 5.61 -6.16
C GLN A 190 -26.09 4.87 -6.96
N ALA A 191 -26.01 3.54 -7.03
CA ALA A 191 -27.02 2.73 -7.72
C ALA A 191 -28.39 2.71 -7.02
N ALA A 192 -28.40 2.87 -5.69
CA ALA A 192 -29.61 2.93 -4.87
C ALA A 192 -30.20 4.34 -4.76
N ALA A 193 -29.65 5.34 -5.47
CA ALA A 193 -30.19 6.69 -5.47
C ALA A 193 -31.66 6.68 -5.93
N ARG A 194 -32.54 7.42 -5.20
CA ARG A 194 -33.96 7.51 -5.54
C ARG A 194 -34.15 8.06 -6.96
N PRO A 195 -35.08 7.49 -7.74
CA PRO A 195 -35.43 8.07 -9.03
C PRO A 195 -35.85 9.53 -8.88
N ALA A 196 -35.42 10.39 -9.82
CA ALA A 196 -35.83 11.78 -9.81
C ALA A 196 -37.33 11.89 -9.95
N GLY A 197 -38.02 12.62 -9.09
CA GLY A 197 -39.44 12.90 -9.18
C GLY A 197 -40.38 11.94 -8.44
N VAL A 198 -39.86 11.11 -7.52
CA VAL A 198 -40.64 10.25 -6.61
C VAL A 198 -40.47 10.68 -5.18
#